data_ae9712f7c1ce191a4c3f4a0602113bb2
#
_entry.id   ae9712f7c1ce191a4c3f4a0602113bb2
#
_cell.length_a   1.000
_cell.length_b   1.000
_cell.length_c   1.000
_cell.angle_alpha   90.00
_cell.angle_beta   90.00
_cell.angle_gamma   90.00
#
_symmetry.space_group_name_H-M   'P 1'
#
loop_
_entity.id
_entity.type
_entity.pdbx_description
1 polymer ?
#
loop_
_entity_poly.entity_id
_entity_poly.type
_entity_poly.pdbx_seq_one_letter_code
_entity_poly.pdbx_strand_id
1 'polypeptide(L)'
;YCSRYHLAPGSYHLTTFEQKLTRYVKFVLRTEGKVTVTRPRLLEDTYPDGRENSFSCSDGEVNRIYEAARRTLRLCTLDNYMDCPQRERGGWLCDSQFNGPASWLMFGDLTVEHDFLENFLLTDPDEKWKSFFPEVYPGVHKSPEEVGITNWSFWLVTELYDYYQRSGDREFIDKYA
;
A
#
# COMPACT_ATOMS: atom_id res chain seq x y z
N TYR A 1 15.32 0.80 9.42
CA TYR A 1 14.44 1.38 10.46
C TYR A 1 15.03 1.21 11.85
N CYS A 2 14.80 2.19 12.72
CA CYS A 2 15.23 2.15 14.12
C CYS A 2 14.13 2.76 15.00
N SER A 3 13.65 1.98 15.97
CA SER A 3 12.80 2.50 17.04
C SER A 3 13.62 2.55 18.33
N ARG A 4 13.54 3.67 19.02
CA ARG A 4 14.26 3.86 20.29
C ARG A 4 13.25 4.12 21.41
N TYR A 5 13.38 3.38 22.49
CA TYR A 5 12.57 3.54 23.68
C TYR A 5 13.47 3.91 24.85
N HIS A 6 13.12 4.96 25.57
CA HIS A 6 13.73 5.35 26.83
C HIS A 6 12.79 4.89 27.95
N LEU A 7 13.23 3.91 28.71
CA LEU A 7 12.40 3.23 29.70
C LEU A 7 12.96 3.46 31.11
N ALA A 8 12.10 3.77 32.05
CA ALA A 8 12.40 3.71 33.48
C ALA A 8 12.36 2.25 33.98
N PRO A 9 12.84 1.94 35.20
CA PRO A 9 12.60 0.62 35.77
C PRO A 9 11.12 0.25 35.82
N GLY A 10 10.76 -0.92 35.30
CA GLY A 10 9.37 -1.36 35.22
C GLY A 10 9.15 -2.48 34.23
N SER A 11 7.89 -2.82 34.01
CA SER A 11 7.45 -3.81 33.02
C SER A 11 6.65 -3.11 31.92
N TYR A 12 6.95 -3.43 30.65
CA TYR A 12 6.37 -2.78 29.50
C TYR A 12 5.92 -3.80 28.47
N HIS A 13 4.81 -3.46 27.81
CA HIS A 13 4.38 -4.08 26.58
C HIS A 13 4.57 -3.06 25.46
N LEU A 14 5.47 -3.33 24.52
CA LEU A 14 5.84 -2.40 23.47
C LEU A 14 5.41 -2.94 22.10
N THR A 15 4.63 -2.16 21.37
CA THR A 15 4.30 -2.41 19.98
C THR A 15 4.77 -1.20 19.17
N THR A 16 5.46 -1.45 18.05
CA THR A 16 5.81 -0.34 17.14
C THR A 16 4.55 0.15 16.46
N PHE A 17 4.35 1.45 16.44
CA PHE A 17 3.21 2.06 15.75
C PHE A 17 3.37 1.96 14.23
N GLU A 18 4.57 2.26 13.74
CA GLU A 18 4.87 2.25 12.33
C GLU A 18 5.13 0.82 11.83
N GLN A 19 4.50 0.46 10.74
CA GLN A 19 4.77 -0.79 10.03
C GLN A 19 6.18 -0.82 9.49
N LYS A 20 6.81 -1.98 9.55
CA LYS A 20 8.21 -2.15 9.14
C LYS A 20 8.36 -3.44 8.36
N LEU A 21 8.72 -3.33 7.10
CA LEU A 21 9.19 -4.50 6.37
C LEU A 21 10.58 -4.87 6.88
N THR A 22 10.76 -6.07 7.39
CA THR A 22 12.02 -6.51 7.94
C THR A 22 12.29 -7.99 7.69
N ARG A 23 13.55 -8.32 7.48
CA ARG A 23 14.02 -9.70 7.46
C ARG A 23 14.69 -10.09 8.79
N TYR A 24 15.23 -9.11 9.48
CA TYR A 24 15.96 -9.30 10.74
C TYR A 24 15.56 -8.23 11.74
N VAL A 25 15.43 -8.61 13.00
CA VAL A 25 15.21 -7.70 14.12
C VAL A 25 16.40 -7.78 15.05
N LYS A 26 17.03 -6.62 15.33
CA LYS A 26 18.14 -6.51 16.26
C LYS A 26 17.71 -5.70 17.49
N PHE A 27 17.86 -6.29 18.65
CA PHE A 27 17.68 -5.59 19.92
C PHE A 27 19.05 -5.08 20.42
N VAL A 28 19.11 -3.78 20.65
CA VAL A 28 20.29 -3.13 21.25
C VAL A 28 19.88 -2.57 22.60
N LEU A 29 20.42 -3.15 23.67
CA LEU A 29 20.12 -2.76 25.04
C LEU A 29 21.30 -1.95 25.59
N ARG A 30 21.01 -0.78 26.15
CA ARG A 30 21.98 0.09 26.80
C ARG A 30 21.49 0.37 28.21
N THR A 31 22.03 -0.32 29.18
CA THR A 31 21.61 -0.22 30.57
C THR A 31 22.74 -0.70 31.50
N GLU A 32 22.75 -0.21 32.72
CA GLU A 32 23.58 -0.74 33.80
C GLU A 32 22.86 -1.84 34.59
N GLY A 33 21.54 -1.94 34.40
CA GLY A 33 20.67 -2.92 35.05
C GLY A 33 20.39 -4.15 34.20
N LYS A 34 19.64 -5.07 34.77
CA LYS A 34 19.18 -6.29 34.10
C LYS A 34 17.93 -5.97 33.27
N VAL A 35 17.96 -6.36 31.99
CA VAL A 35 16.80 -6.31 31.10
C VAL A 35 16.44 -7.72 30.65
N THR A 36 15.15 -8.03 30.66
CA THR A 36 14.64 -9.27 30.11
C THR A 36 13.66 -8.94 28.99
N VAL A 37 13.91 -9.46 27.81
CA VAL A 37 12.99 -9.36 26.67
C VAL A 37 12.22 -10.70 26.57
N THR A 38 10.90 -10.61 26.62
CA THR A 38 10.06 -11.80 26.56
C THR A 38 9.10 -11.72 25.36
N ARG A 39 8.85 -12.85 24.72
CA ARG A 39 7.88 -13.01 23.65
C ARG A 39 8.02 -11.99 22.51
N PRO A 40 9.23 -11.80 21.95
CA PRO A 40 9.35 -11.02 20.73
C PRO A 40 8.55 -11.70 19.61
N ARG A 41 7.76 -10.92 18.89
CA ARG A 41 6.96 -11.41 17.77
C ARG A 41 6.79 -10.34 16.72
N LEU A 42 6.58 -10.76 15.49
CA LEU A 42 6.12 -9.90 14.40
C LEU A 42 4.61 -10.07 14.28
N LEU A 43 3.90 -8.97 14.16
CA LEU A 43 2.50 -8.94 13.77
C LEU A 43 2.48 -8.62 12.28
N GLU A 44 1.89 -9.48 11.49
CA GLU A 44 1.63 -9.20 10.09
C GLU A 44 0.45 -8.24 10.01
N ASP A 45 0.61 -7.18 9.23
CA ASP A 45 -0.40 -6.19 8.96
C ASP A 45 -0.53 -6.07 7.43
N THR A 46 -1.58 -6.63 6.91
CA THR A 46 -1.91 -6.66 5.49
C THR A 46 -3.40 -6.42 5.32
N TYR A 47 -3.81 -6.05 4.14
CA TYR A 47 -5.23 -5.97 3.84
C TYR A 47 -5.91 -7.33 4.18
N PRO A 48 -7.05 -7.30 4.87
CA PRO A 48 -7.75 -8.53 5.25
C PRO A 48 -8.09 -9.34 3.99
N ASP A 49 -7.77 -10.62 4.04
CA ASP A 49 -8.03 -11.51 2.94
C ASP A 49 -9.54 -11.62 2.68
N GLY A 50 -9.94 -11.20 1.51
CA GLY A 50 -11.22 -11.57 0.93
C GLY A 50 -11.17 -13.00 0.36
N ARG A 51 -11.90 -13.25 -0.70
CA ARG A 51 -11.77 -14.48 -1.47
C ARG A 51 -10.38 -14.55 -2.08
N GLU A 52 -9.65 -15.61 -1.83
CA GLU A 52 -8.46 -15.92 -2.60
C GLU A 52 -8.87 -16.73 -3.83
N ASN A 53 -8.60 -16.19 -5.00
CA ASN A 53 -8.64 -16.98 -6.22
C ASN A 53 -7.42 -17.88 -6.28
N SER A 54 -7.59 -19.09 -6.75
CA SER A 54 -6.48 -20.02 -6.91
C SER A 54 -6.08 -20.14 -8.37
N PHE A 55 -4.78 -20.23 -8.60
CA PHE A 55 -4.21 -20.55 -9.91
C PHE A 55 -3.25 -21.71 -9.78
N SER A 56 -3.35 -22.66 -10.70
CA SER A 56 -2.34 -23.68 -10.86
C SER A 56 -2.28 -24.14 -12.31
N CYS A 57 -1.08 -24.48 -12.76
CA CYS A 57 -0.84 -25.06 -14.08
C CYS A 57 0.22 -26.16 -14.00
N SER A 58 0.46 -26.85 -15.10
CA SER A 58 1.45 -27.92 -15.19
C SER A 58 2.92 -27.46 -15.05
N ASP A 59 3.16 -26.15 -15.24
CA ASP A 59 4.49 -25.55 -15.08
C ASP A 59 4.70 -25.07 -13.64
N GLY A 60 5.60 -25.78 -12.94
CA GLY A 60 5.93 -25.44 -11.55
C GLY A 60 6.64 -24.09 -11.37
N GLU A 61 7.29 -23.56 -12.41
CA GLU A 61 7.94 -22.25 -12.35
C GLU A 61 6.89 -21.14 -12.42
N VAL A 62 5.92 -21.26 -13.30
CA VAL A 62 4.79 -20.32 -13.38
C VAL A 62 4.01 -20.29 -12.07
N ASN A 63 3.77 -21.46 -11.46
CA ASN A 63 3.11 -21.49 -10.15
C ASN A 63 3.90 -20.74 -9.07
N ARG A 64 5.24 -20.87 -9.05
CA ARG A 64 6.08 -20.12 -8.10
C ARG A 64 6.08 -18.62 -8.36
N ILE A 65 6.06 -18.21 -9.63
CA ILE A 65 5.95 -16.79 -10.02
C ILE A 65 4.61 -16.22 -9.54
N TYR A 66 3.52 -16.95 -9.77
CA TYR A 66 2.19 -16.54 -9.31
C TYR A 66 2.15 -16.32 -7.78
N GLU A 67 2.65 -17.28 -7.01
CA GLU A 67 2.68 -17.16 -5.55
C GLU A 67 3.56 -16.00 -5.06
N ALA A 68 4.70 -15.77 -5.72
CA ALA A 68 5.56 -14.63 -5.40
C ALA A 68 4.87 -13.30 -5.70
N ALA A 69 4.19 -13.19 -6.84
CA ALA A 69 3.43 -12.01 -7.23
C ALA A 69 2.26 -11.75 -6.26
N ARG A 70 1.48 -12.78 -5.92
CA ARG A 70 0.39 -12.72 -4.96
C ARG A 70 0.87 -12.21 -3.58
N ARG A 71 1.96 -12.79 -3.09
CA ARG A 71 2.56 -12.36 -1.83
C ARG A 71 3.06 -10.91 -1.88
N THR A 72 3.67 -10.51 -3.00
CA THR A 72 4.15 -9.15 -3.20
C THR A 72 2.98 -8.16 -3.17
N LEU A 73 1.93 -8.45 -3.91
CA LEU A 73 0.73 -7.61 -3.93
C LEU A 73 0.15 -7.44 -2.52
N ARG A 74 0.01 -8.52 -1.75
CA ARG A 74 -0.45 -8.45 -0.35
C ARG A 74 0.42 -7.55 0.52
N LEU A 75 1.74 -7.62 0.37
CA LEU A 75 2.67 -6.80 1.15
C LEU A 75 2.66 -5.33 0.74
N CYS A 76 2.22 -5.02 -0.48
CA CYS A 76 2.09 -3.68 -1.01
C CYS A 76 0.66 -3.13 -0.94
N THR A 77 -0.27 -3.87 -0.33
CA THR A 77 -1.67 -3.47 -0.19
C THR A 77 -2.05 -3.40 1.28
N LEU A 78 -2.59 -2.26 1.69
CA LEU A 78 -3.23 -2.04 2.98
C LEU A 78 -4.64 -1.49 2.73
N ASP A 79 -4.92 -0.31 3.23
CA ASP A 79 -6.07 0.52 2.86
C ASP A 79 -5.85 1.29 1.54
N ASN A 80 -4.65 1.17 0.97
CA ASN A 80 -4.28 1.70 -0.33
C ASN A 80 -3.28 0.77 -1.05
N TYR A 81 -3.03 1.01 -2.33
CA TYR A 81 -1.92 0.41 -3.06
C TYR A 81 -0.64 1.21 -2.83
N MET A 82 0.44 0.52 -2.48
CA MET A 82 1.74 1.13 -2.26
C MET A 82 2.72 0.69 -3.36
N ASP A 83 3.58 1.61 -3.80
CA ASP A 83 4.70 1.31 -4.69
C ASP A 83 5.64 0.27 -4.08
N CYS A 84 5.92 0.43 -2.79
CA CYS A 84 6.75 -0.51 -2.04
C CYS A 84 6.40 -0.45 -0.54
N PRO A 85 6.52 -1.57 0.19
CA PRO A 85 6.11 -1.63 1.60
C PRO A 85 7.17 -1.09 2.56
N GLN A 86 8.30 -0.56 2.06
CA GLN A 86 9.43 -0.19 2.91
C GLN A 86 9.85 1.27 2.82
N ARG A 87 10.08 1.80 1.63
CA ARG A 87 10.70 3.11 1.44
C ARG A 87 9.67 4.24 1.37
N GLU A 88 8.98 4.34 0.25
CA GLU A 88 8.05 5.43 -0.04
C GLU A 88 6.68 5.17 0.55
N ARG A 89 6.15 3.98 0.34
CA ARG A 89 4.82 3.56 0.80
C ARG A 89 3.74 4.51 0.29
N GLY A 90 3.98 5.07 -0.88
CA GLY A 90 3.09 6.02 -1.53
C GLY A 90 2.07 5.35 -2.43
N GLY A 91 0.87 5.91 -2.48
CA GLY A 91 -0.17 5.50 -3.43
C GLY A 91 0.06 6.18 -4.79
N TRP A 92 0.95 5.61 -5.60
CA TRP A 92 1.28 6.14 -6.92
C TRP A 92 0.27 5.69 -7.98
N LEU A 93 -0.23 6.62 -8.79
CA LEU A 93 -1.21 6.34 -9.84
C LEU A 93 -0.70 5.31 -10.87
N CYS A 94 0.53 5.40 -11.30
CA CYS A 94 1.06 4.43 -12.27
C CYS A 94 1.15 3.02 -11.70
N ASP A 95 1.53 2.89 -10.43
CA ASP A 95 1.66 1.59 -9.75
C ASP A 95 0.29 0.95 -9.54
N SER A 96 -0.72 1.73 -9.20
CA SER A 96 -2.10 1.27 -9.00
C SER A 96 -2.73 0.70 -10.27
N GLN A 97 -2.39 1.23 -11.44
CA GLN A 97 -2.85 0.71 -12.74
C GLN A 97 -2.55 -0.79 -12.91
N PHE A 98 -1.47 -1.27 -12.33
CA PHE A 98 -1.11 -2.70 -12.36
C PHE A 98 -1.67 -3.46 -11.15
N ASN A 99 -1.77 -2.80 -10.00
CA ASN A 99 -2.23 -3.42 -8.76
C ASN A 99 -3.74 -3.68 -8.76
N GLY A 100 -4.56 -2.78 -9.29
CA GLY A 100 -6.01 -2.94 -9.37
C GLY A 100 -6.44 -4.21 -10.10
N PRO A 101 -6.07 -4.42 -11.37
CA PRO A 101 -6.38 -5.63 -12.11
C PRO A 101 -5.81 -6.90 -11.46
N ALA A 102 -4.58 -6.83 -10.92
CA ALA A 102 -3.97 -7.96 -10.23
C ALA A 102 -4.72 -8.32 -8.94
N SER A 103 -5.14 -7.32 -8.16
CA SER A 103 -5.94 -7.52 -6.96
C SER A 103 -7.28 -8.17 -7.28
N TRP A 104 -7.98 -7.69 -8.31
CA TRP A 104 -9.21 -8.30 -8.77
C TRP A 104 -9.03 -9.78 -9.18
N LEU A 105 -8.00 -10.07 -9.95
CA LEU A 105 -7.72 -11.45 -10.40
C LEU A 105 -7.33 -12.38 -9.26
N MET A 106 -6.57 -11.87 -8.28
CA MET A 106 -6.02 -12.69 -7.20
C MET A 106 -6.96 -12.80 -5.99
N PHE A 107 -7.68 -11.74 -5.68
CA PHE A 107 -8.50 -11.67 -4.47
C PHE A 107 -10.00 -11.49 -4.75
N GLY A 108 -10.38 -11.07 -5.95
CA GLY A 108 -11.78 -10.84 -6.32
C GLY A 108 -12.44 -9.68 -5.57
N ASP A 109 -11.63 -8.74 -5.07
CA ASP A 109 -12.06 -7.60 -4.28
C ASP A 109 -11.68 -6.29 -4.97
N LEU A 110 -12.60 -5.34 -5.00
CA LEU A 110 -12.43 -4.02 -5.59
C LEU A 110 -12.42 -2.90 -4.53
N THR A 111 -12.54 -3.22 -3.26
CA THR A 111 -12.69 -2.21 -2.19
C THR A 111 -11.49 -1.27 -2.13
N VAL A 112 -10.27 -1.83 -2.15
CA VAL A 112 -9.05 -1.00 -2.10
C VAL A 112 -8.92 -0.14 -3.36
N GLU A 113 -9.28 -0.69 -4.52
CA GLU A 113 -9.23 0.06 -5.77
C GLU A 113 -10.25 1.19 -5.79
N HIS A 114 -11.47 0.94 -5.35
CA HIS A 114 -12.50 1.94 -5.18
C HIS A 114 -12.01 3.11 -4.31
N ASP A 115 -11.58 2.79 -3.09
CA ASP A 115 -11.15 3.80 -2.11
C ASP A 115 -9.90 4.55 -2.58
N PHE A 116 -8.98 3.83 -3.25
CA PHE A 116 -7.80 4.43 -3.86
C PHE A 116 -8.18 5.49 -4.90
N LEU A 117 -9.04 5.15 -5.84
CA LEU A 117 -9.49 6.06 -6.88
C LEU A 117 -10.30 7.22 -6.30
N GLU A 118 -11.19 6.94 -5.34
CA GLU A 118 -11.98 7.98 -4.67
C GLU A 118 -11.10 9.00 -3.97
N ASN A 119 -10.03 8.57 -3.32
CA ASN A 119 -9.09 9.46 -2.66
C ASN A 119 -8.48 10.48 -3.64
N PHE A 120 -8.13 10.06 -4.86
CA PHE A 120 -7.63 10.99 -5.88
C PHE A 120 -8.71 11.96 -6.36
N LEU A 121 -9.93 11.48 -6.54
CA LEU A 121 -11.06 12.31 -6.98
C LEU A 121 -11.52 13.31 -5.94
N LEU A 122 -11.28 13.02 -4.66
CA LEU A 122 -11.56 13.92 -3.54
C LEU A 122 -10.42 14.92 -3.27
N THR A 123 -9.27 14.77 -3.90
CA THR A 123 -8.20 15.77 -3.76
C THR A 123 -8.68 17.10 -4.34
N ASP A 124 -8.66 18.14 -3.51
CA ASP A 124 -8.87 19.50 -4.01
C ASP A 124 -7.65 19.85 -4.88
N PRO A 125 -7.83 20.09 -6.18
CA PRO A 125 -6.73 20.54 -6.99
C PRO A 125 -6.29 21.91 -6.46
N ASP A 126 -5.25 21.92 -5.63
CA ASP A 126 -4.62 23.12 -5.12
C ASP A 126 -4.47 24.12 -6.27
N GLU A 127 -4.66 25.41 -5.98
CA GLU A 127 -4.46 26.49 -6.98
C GLU A 127 -3.15 26.39 -7.75
N LYS A 128 -2.19 25.69 -7.19
CA LYS A 128 -0.87 25.43 -7.77
C LYS A 128 -0.89 24.33 -8.84
N TRP A 129 -1.83 23.38 -8.75
CA TRP A 129 -1.96 22.23 -9.65
C TRP A 129 -3.15 22.34 -10.60
N LYS A 130 -3.62 23.52 -10.89
CA LYS A 130 -4.87 23.88 -11.61
C LYS A 130 -5.27 23.02 -12.82
N SER A 131 -4.48 22.01 -13.18
CA SER A 131 -4.72 21.22 -14.40
C SER A 131 -4.38 19.73 -14.23
N PHE A 132 -3.92 19.26 -13.07
CA PHE A 132 -3.47 17.89 -12.90
C PHE A 132 -3.88 17.34 -11.55
N PHE A 133 -4.25 16.06 -11.52
CA PHE A 133 -4.33 15.29 -10.29
C PHE A 133 -2.91 15.07 -9.72
N PRO A 134 -2.76 14.93 -8.39
CA PRO A 134 -1.48 14.54 -7.82
C PRO A 134 -1.05 13.18 -8.37
N GLU A 135 0.24 12.96 -8.55
CA GLU A 135 0.78 11.69 -8.99
C GLU A 135 0.78 10.62 -7.91
N VAL A 136 0.69 11.03 -6.64
CA VAL A 136 0.72 10.16 -5.45
C VAL A 136 -0.22 10.68 -4.37
N TYR A 137 -1.05 9.77 -3.83
CA TYR A 137 -1.92 10.06 -2.69
C TYR A 137 -2.32 8.75 -1.97
N PRO A 138 -2.22 8.66 -0.62
CA PRO A 138 -1.42 9.52 0.21
C PRO A 138 0.07 9.38 -0.10
N GLY A 139 0.82 10.45 0.10
CA GLY A 139 2.25 10.48 -0.15
C GLY A 139 2.92 11.72 0.43
N VAL A 140 4.22 11.67 0.60
CA VAL A 140 5.02 12.72 1.24
C VAL A 140 5.87 13.49 0.21
N HIS A 141 5.55 13.43 -1.06
CA HIS A 141 6.25 14.26 -2.03
C HIS A 141 5.86 15.71 -1.85
N LYS A 142 6.75 16.42 -1.20
CA LYS A 142 6.62 17.83 -0.81
C LYS A 142 7.70 18.65 -1.47
N SER A 143 7.76 18.68 -2.74
CA SER A 143 8.42 19.84 -3.32
C SER A 143 7.38 20.71 -4.01
N PRO A 144 7.15 21.93 -3.49
CA PRO A 144 6.34 22.91 -4.19
C PRO A 144 6.90 23.30 -5.55
N GLU A 145 8.13 22.88 -5.85
CA GLU A 145 8.90 23.21 -7.03
C GLU A 145 9.05 22.01 -7.98
N GLU A 146 8.69 20.81 -7.54
CA GLU A 146 8.70 19.63 -8.39
C GLU A 146 7.49 19.68 -9.33
N VAL A 147 7.78 19.68 -10.59
CA VAL A 147 6.78 19.50 -11.64
C VAL A 147 6.25 18.07 -11.49
N GLY A 148 4.96 17.92 -11.25
CA GLY A 148 4.34 16.61 -11.15
C GLY A 148 4.61 15.74 -12.37
N ILE A 149 4.59 14.43 -12.17
CA ILE A 149 4.76 13.48 -13.28
C ILE A 149 3.46 13.45 -14.06
N THR A 150 3.34 14.31 -15.04
CA THR A 150 2.10 14.52 -15.82
C THR A 150 1.50 13.22 -16.35
N ASN A 151 2.33 12.27 -16.76
CA ASN A 151 1.89 10.96 -17.23
C ASN A 151 1.14 10.18 -16.17
N TRP A 152 1.50 10.34 -14.89
CA TRP A 152 0.81 9.65 -13.78
C TRP A 152 -0.63 10.14 -13.63
N SER A 153 -0.88 11.44 -13.77
CA SER A 153 -2.24 11.98 -13.75
C SER A 153 -3.13 11.41 -14.86
N PHE A 154 -2.57 11.08 -16.02
CA PHE A 154 -3.33 10.45 -17.09
C PHE A 154 -3.73 9.00 -16.78
N TRP A 155 -2.96 8.30 -15.95
CA TRP A 155 -3.33 6.95 -15.53
C TRP A 155 -4.66 6.93 -14.76
N LEU A 156 -4.99 7.97 -14.01
CA LEU A 156 -6.28 8.04 -13.31
C LEU A 156 -7.47 7.82 -14.25
N VAL A 157 -7.42 8.40 -15.46
CA VAL A 157 -8.50 8.25 -16.44
C VAL A 157 -8.62 6.80 -16.91
N THR A 158 -7.49 6.16 -17.19
CA THR A 158 -7.48 4.75 -17.61
C THR A 158 -7.85 3.81 -16.46
N GLU A 159 -7.41 4.11 -15.26
CA GLU A 159 -7.76 3.34 -14.06
C GLU A 159 -9.26 3.40 -13.75
N LEU A 160 -9.87 4.59 -13.83
CA LEU A 160 -11.32 4.75 -13.69
C LEU A 160 -12.10 3.96 -14.75
N TYR A 161 -11.65 4.00 -15.99
CA TYR A 161 -12.26 3.22 -17.07
C TYR A 161 -12.15 1.72 -16.79
N ASP A 162 -10.96 1.25 -16.44
CA ASP A 162 -10.70 -0.16 -16.15
C ASP A 162 -11.46 -0.64 -14.90
N TYR A 163 -11.53 0.19 -13.86
CA TYR A 163 -12.35 -0.06 -12.68
C TYR A 163 -13.82 -0.23 -13.06
N TYR A 164 -14.37 0.70 -13.87
CA TYR A 164 -15.73 0.61 -14.34
C TYR A 164 -16.00 -0.66 -15.15
N GLN A 165 -15.07 -1.06 -16.02
CA GLN A 165 -15.19 -2.30 -16.80
C GLN A 165 -15.25 -3.56 -15.92
N ARG A 166 -14.55 -3.54 -14.78
CA ARG A 166 -14.55 -4.67 -13.82
C ARG A 166 -15.72 -4.64 -12.85
N SER A 167 -16.05 -3.47 -12.34
CA SER A 167 -17.06 -3.29 -11.29
C SER A 167 -18.48 -3.15 -11.80
N GLY A 168 -18.65 -2.50 -12.95
CA GLY A 168 -19.95 -2.01 -13.41
C GLY A 168 -20.52 -0.86 -12.56
N ASP A 169 -19.72 -0.28 -11.67
CA ASP A 169 -20.12 0.76 -10.72
C ASP A 169 -20.29 2.11 -11.40
N ARG A 170 -21.45 2.26 -12.02
CA ARG A 170 -21.82 3.49 -12.70
C ARG A 170 -22.09 4.63 -11.71
N GLU A 171 -22.60 4.33 -10.53
CA GLU A 171 -22.92 5.34 -9.53
C GLU A 171 -21.66 6.08 -9.09
N PHE A 172 -20.57 5.32 -8.86
CA PHE A 172 -19.26 5.89 -8.56
C PHE A 172 -18.76 6.82 -9.67
N ILE A 173 -18.84 6.38 -10.92
CA ILE A 173 -18.37 7.20 -12.05
C ILE A 173 -19.24 8.46 -12.21
N ASP A 174 -20.58 8.33 -12.19
CA ASP A 174 -21.50 9.46 -12.36
C ASP A 174 -21.38 10.49 -11.21
N LYS A 175 -20.92 10.08 -10.02
CA LYS A 175 -20.68 10.96 -8.87
C LYS A 175 -19.55 11.97 -9.11
N TYR A 176 -18.54 11.58 -9.90
CA TYR A 176 -17.32 12.35 -10.11
C TYR A 176 -17.11 12.83 -11.55
N ALA A 177 -18.09 12.61 -12.46
CA ALA A 177 -18.05 12.99 -13.87
C ALA A 177 -18.22 14.50 -14.12
#